data_5f6cd411b88e14858dc2e429f3986760
#
_entry.id   5f6cd411b88e14858dc2e429f3986760
#
_cell.length_a   1.000
_cell.length_b   1.000
_cell.length_c   1.000
_cell.angle_alpha   90.00
_cell.angle_beta   90.00
_cell.angle_gamma   90.00
#
_symmetry.space_group_name_H-M   'P 1'
#
loop_
_entity.id
_entity.type
_entity.pdbx_description
1 polymer ?
#
loop_
_entity_poly.entity_id
_entity_poly.type
_entity_poly.pdbx_seq_one_letter_code
_entity_poly.pdbx_strand_id
1 'polypeptide(L)'
;GISSNYMKDGSAFSEYRVADGMSNREAEAALGLRNRWQLKPRVYLSSSFERIQSLSKNIENTNNDSTAASLGLEYLVHDDWKAMTRLEARRSDSSDTILNTIGFARKLTDDATILTKNTVNFVDNKEAEQGDHLRNRFQLGLAWRDYDQNKLDVLSKIEYYYENNATDLEAEFKREAYVTSIHTNYHPQRRLTLSGQYAAKWSVLDEDNISSNALTQLLSGRVIYDINERWDMSVQAGTLWANRGAGTRYLIGAELGYL
;
A
#
# COMPACT_ATOMS: atom_id res chain seq x y z
N GLY A 1 -7.62 -1.63 -24.43
CA GLY A 1 -8.90 -1.30 -23.78
C GLY A 1 -9.57 -0.11 -24.44
N ILE A 2 -10.87 -0.02 -24.28
CA ILE A 2 -11.70 1.10 -24.74
C ILE A 2 -12.36 1.71 -23.50
N SER A 3 -12.33 3.04 -23.38
CA SER A 3 -13.04 3.76 -22.34
C SER A 3 -13.89 4.87 -22.97
N SER A 4 -15.11 5.04 -22.50
CA SER A 4 -16.05 6.04 -22.97
C SER A 4 -16.73 6.71 -21.78
N ASN A 5 -16.82 8.04 -21.81
CA ASN A 5 -17.58 8.80 -20.84
C ASN A 5 -19.07 8.80 -21.27
N TYR A 6 -19.96 8.30 -20.41
CA TYR A 6 -21.40 8.32 -20.65
C TYR A 6 -22.12 9.45 -19.90
N MET A 7 -21.44 10.10 -18.94
CA MET A 7 -21.86 11.32 -18.27
C MET A 7 -20.63 12.12 -17.81
N LYS A 8 -20.85 13.34 -17.29
CA LYS A 8 -19.76 14.25 -16.90
C LYS A 8 -18.70 13.63 -15.98
N ASP A 9 -19.14 12.79 -15.03
CA ASP A 9 -18.29 12.18 -14.01
C ASP A 9 -18.47 10.64 -13.98
N GLY A 10 -18.88 10.06 -15.11
CA GLY A 10 -19.08 8.62 -15.27
C GLY A 10 -18.42 8.08 -16.53
N SER A 11 -17.73 6.96 -16.38
CA SER A 11 -17.09 6.26 -17.49
C SER A 11 -17.43 4.77 -17.49
N ALA A 12 -17.60 4.23 -18.69
CA ALA A 12 -17.64 2.81 -18.95
C ALA A 12 -16.32 2.40 -19.58
N PHE A 13 -15.81 1.24 -19.23
CA PHE A 13 -14.59 0.71 -19.83
C PHE A 13 -14.75 -0.76 -20.19
N SER A 14 -14.03 -1.15 -21.24
CA SER A 14 -13.86 -2.54 -21.64
C SER A 14 -12.38 -2.77 -21.89
N GLU A 15 -11.82 -3.80 -21.28
CA GLU A 15 -10.40 -4.12 -21.33
C GLU A 15 -10.20 -5.60 -21.65
N TYR A 16 -9.27 -5.88 -22.53
CA TYR A 16 -8.73 -7.22 -22.72
C TYR A 16 -7.35 -7.26 -22.07
N ARG A 17 -7.18 -8.14 -21.10
CA ARG A 17 -5.93 -8.32 -20.33
C ARG A 17 -5.31 -9.65 -20.71
N VAL A 18 -4.03 -9.64 -20.97
CA VAL A 18 -3.24 -10.85 -21.18
C VAL A 18 -2.10 -10.85 -20.18
N ALA A 19 -2.08 -11.85 -19.32
CA ALA A 19 -0.95 -12.10 -18.42
C ALA A 19 -0.15 -13.28 -18.99
N ASP A 20 1.13 -13.08 -19.22
CA ASP A 20 2.07 -14.11 -19.68
C ASP A 20 2.88 -14.56 -18.47
N GLY A 21 2.54 -15.73 -17.90
CA GLY A 21 3.28 -16.37 -16.81
C GLY A 21 4.19 -17.48 -17.35
N MET A 22 5.19 -17.89 -16.54
CA MET A 22 6.13 -18.96 -16.94
C MET A 22 5.46 -20.31 -17.26
N SER A 23 4.23 -20.52 -16.81
CA SER A 23 3.51 -21.79 -16.97
C SER A 23 2.23 -21.68 -17.81
N ASN A 24 1.67 -20.49 -17.97
CA ASN A 24 0.41 -20.33 -18.71
C ASN A 24 0.17 -18.90 -19.20
N ARG A 25 -0.53 -18.77 -20.32
CA ARG A 25 -1.01 -17.51 -20.85
C ARG A 25 -2.48 -17.34 -20.46
N GLU A 26 -2.75 -16.39 -19.57
CA GLU A 26 -4.10 -16.09 -19.14
C GLU A 26 -4.64 -14.89 -19.92
N ALA A 27 -5.84 -15.05 -20.47
CA ALA A 27 -6.56 -14.00 -21.16
C ALA A 27 -7.87 -13.71 -20.43
N GLU A 28 -8.12 -12.45 -20.13
CA GLU A 28 -9.30 -11.98 -19.42
C GLU A 28 -9.97 -10.83 -20.18
N ALA A 29 -11.31 -10.80 -20.12
CA ALA A 29 -12.10 -9.64 -20.50
C ALA A 29 -12.64 -8.95 -19.27
N ALA A 30 -12.38 -7.67 -19.10
CA ALA A 30 -12.91 -6.85 -18.04
C ALA A 30 -13.88 -5.81 -18.59
N LEU A 31 -15.07 -5.71 -18.00
CA LEU A 31 -16.08 -4.70 -18.28
C LEU A 31 -16.40 -3.97 -16.99
N GLY A 32 -16.53 -2.64 -17.02
CA GLY A 32 -16.85 -1.93 -15.81
C GLY A 32 -17.43 -0.53 -16.02
N LEU A 33 -18.01 -0.04 -14.95
CA LEU A 33 -18.56 1.29 -14.80
C LEU A 33 -17.89 1.98 -13.61
N ARG A 34 -17.59 3.26 -13.75
CA ARG A 34 -17.07 4.11 -12.69
C ARG A 34 -17.82 5.42 -12.69
N ASN A 35 -18.25 5.84 -11.52
CA ASN A 35 -18.93 7.11 -11.31
C ASN A 35 -18.30 7.86 -10.14
N ARG A 36 -18.28 9.18 -10.23
CA ARG A 36 -17.90 10.05 -9.14
C ARG A 36 -18.84 11.24 -9.12
N TRP A 37 -19.69 11.34 -8.10
CA TRP A 37 -20.64 12.42 -7.93
C TRP A 37 -20.15 13.42 -6.89
N GLN A 38 -20.28 14.68 -7.21
CA GLN A 38 -20.08 15.75 -6.23
C GLN A 38 -21.40 16.00 -5.51
N LEU A 39 -21.54 15.49 -4.27
CA LEU A 39 -22.76 15.66 -3.46
C LEU A 39 -22.90 17.09 -2.94
N LYS A 40 -21.78 17.70 -2.56
CA LYS A 40 -21.61 19.09 -2.14
C LYS A 40 -20.22 19.58 -2.58
N PRO A 41 -19.94 20.88 -2.55
CA PRO A 41 -18.58 21.36 -2.78
C PRO A 41 -17.57 20.58 -1.91
N ARG A 42 -16.58 19.96 -2.53
CA ARG A 42 -15.49 19.18 -1.89
C ARG A 42 -15.96 17.91 -1.14
N VAL A 43 -17.19 17.41 -1.42
CA VAL A 43 -17.68 16.11 -0.94
C VAL A 43 -18.02 15.24 -2.14
N TYR A 44 -17.37 14.12 -2.26
CA TYR A 44 -17.51 13.23 -3.42
C TYR A 44 -17.93 11.83 -2.98
N LEU A 45 -18.90 11.29 -3.72
CA LEU A 45 -19.30 9.88 -3.65
C LEU A 45 -18.81 9.21 -4.92
N SER A 46 -18.04 8.15 -4.78
CA SER A 46 -17.59 7.33 -5.88
C SER A 46 -18.22 5.94 -5.83
N SER A 47 -18.57 5.39 -6.97
CA SER A 47 -18.96 3.99 -7.09
C SER A 47 -18.28 3.37 -8.29
N SER A 48 -17.98 2.08 -8.19
CA SER A 48 -17.54 1.30 -9.33
C SER A 48 -18.19 -0.07 -9.34
N PHE A 49 -18.38 -0.59 -10.54
CA PHE A 49 -18.78 -1.96 -10.79
C PHE A 49 -17.85 -2.51 -11.85
N GLU A 50 -17.34 -3.72 -11.65
CA GLU A 50 -16.46 -4.40 -12.60
C GLU A 50 -16.84 -5.88 -12.65
N ARG A 51 -16.89 -6.42 -13.87
CA ARG A 51 -16.98 -7.86 -14.11
C ARG A 51 -15.78 -8.29 -14.95
N ILE A 52 -15.07 -9.28 -14.43
CA ILE A 52 -13.97 -9.93 -15.12
C ILE A 52 -14.43 -11.33 -15.54
N GLN A 53 -14.14 -11.69 -16.77
CA GLN A 53 -14.42 -12.99 -17.35
C GLN A 53 -13.13 -13.60 -17.88
N SER A 54 -12.80 -14.80 -17.41
CA SER A 54 -11.67 -15.56 -17.94
C SER A 54 -12.00 -16.06 -19.35
N LEU A 55 -11.13 -15.78 -20.32
CA LEU A 55 -11.26 -16.21 -21.70
C LEU A 55 -10.38 -17.41 -22.04
N SER A 56 -9.42 -17.73 -21.18
CA SER A 56 -8.58 -18.92 -21.27
C SER A 56 -8.86 -19.83 -20.07
N LYS A 57 -9.06 -21.11 -20.33
CA LYS A 57 -9.14 -22.12 -19.28
C LYS A 57 -7.73 -22.45 -18.84
N ASN A 58 -7.49 -22.39 -17.53
CA ASN A 58 -6.26 -22.89 -16.93
C ASN A 58 -6.17 -24.42 -17.07
N ILE A 59 -4.95 -24.99 -16.90
CA ILE A 59 -4.71 -26.43 -16.97
C ILE A 59 -5.61 -27.19 -15.97
N GLU A 60 -5.99 -26.54 -14.85
CA GLU A 60 -6.87 -27.08 -13.82
C GLU A 60 -8.37 -26.86 -14.10
N ASN A 61 -8.74 -26.32 -15.26
CA ASN A 61 -10.13 -26.07 -15.67
C ASN A 61 -10.91 -25.09 -14.77
N THR A 62 -10.24 -24.30 -13.94
CA THR A 62 -10.84 -23.29 -13.06
C THR A 62 -11.06 -21.98 -13.82
N ASN A 63 -12.28 -21.48 -13.82
CA ASN A 63 -12.61 -20.15 -14.32
C ASN A 63 -12.37 -19.12 -13.21
N ASN A 64 -11.62 -18.06 -13.49
CA ASN A 64 -11.42 -16.95 -12.55
C ASN A 64 -12.41 -15.80 -12.80
N ASP A 65 -13.67 -16.14 -13.04
CA ASP A 65 -14.71 -15.14 -13.21
C ASP A 65 -14.94 -14.38 -11.90
N SER A 66 -14.97 -13.07 -11.96
CA SER A 66 -15.22 -12.26 -10.77
C SER A 66 -16.09 -11.04 -11.06
N THR A 67 -16.85 -10.65 -10.05
CA THR A 67 -17.66 -9.43 -10.05
C THR A 67 -17.30 -8.63 -8.82
N ALA A 68 -16.99 -7.34 -9.00
CA ALA A 68 -16.66 -6.43 -7.91
C ALA A 68 -17.56 -5.18 -7.95
N ALA A 69 -17.94 -4.72 -6.78
CA ALA A 69 -18.61 -3.44 -6.58
C ALA A 69 -17.91 -2.65 -5.49
N SER A 70 -17.74 -1.34 -5.68
CA SER A 70 -17.17 -0.49 -4.64
C SER A 70 -17.98 0.79 -4.44
N LEU A 71 -17.95 1.29 -3.21
CA LEU A 71 -18.53 2.57 -2.82
C LEU A 71 -17.48 3.33 -2.01
N GLY A 72 -17.25 4.61 -2.34
CA GLY A 72 -16.30 5.46 -1.63
C GLY A 72 -16.89 6.83 -1.32
N LEU A 73 -16.54 7.38 -0.18
CA LEU A 73 -16.89 8.73 0.24
C LEU A 73 -15.59 9.50 0.55
N GLU A 74 -15.44 10.66 -0.08
CA GLU A 74 -14.34 11.60 0.17
C GLU A 74 -14.90 12.89 0.74
N TYR A 75 -14.39 13.30 1.89
CA TYR A 75 -14.73 14.56 2.52
C TYR A 75 -13.49 15.46 2.58
N LEU A 76 -13.51 16.53 1.77
CA LEU A 76 -12.37 17.44 1.58
C LEU A 76 -12.75 18.90 1.92
N VAL A 77 -13.86 19.10 2.64
CA VAL A 77 -14.47 20.44 2.88
C VAL A 77 -13.57 21.32 3.72
N HIS A 78 -12.94 20.74 4.75
CA HIS A 78 -12.05 21.48 5.64
C HIS A 78 -10.66 21.66 5.04
N ASP A 79 -10.05 22.81 5.27
CA ASP A 79 -8.67 23.05 4.83
C ASP A 79 -7.65 22.31 5.72
N ASP A 80 -8.00 22.14 7.01
CA ASP A 80 -7.12 21.52 8.01
C ASP A 80 -7.26 20.01 8.09
N TRP A 81 -8.36 19.41 7.58
CA TRP A 81 -8.51 17.96 7.65
C TRP A 81 -9.29 17.39 6.46
N LYS A 82 -9.00 16.15 6.15
CA LYS A 82 -9.61 15.36 5.07
C LYS A 82 -9.88 13.97 5.58
N ALA A 83 -10.99 13.38 5.13
CA ALA A 83 -11.34 12.01 5.44
C ALA A 83 -11.81 11.28 4.18
N MET A 84 -11.53 9.99 4.12
CA MET A 84 -12.03 9.13 3.05
C MET A 84 -12.38 7.76 3.60
N THR A 85 -13.38 7.13 3.01
CA THR A 85 -13.68 5.71 3.22
C THR A 85 -14.02 5.06 1.89
N ARG A 86 -13.64 3.79 1.74
CA ARG A 86 -13.99 2.95 0.59
C ARG A 86 -14.31 1.55 1.06
N LEU A 87 -15.44 1.03 0.64
CA LEU A 87 -15.85 -0.35 0.79
C LEU A 87 -15.86 -0.99 -0.61
N GLU A 88 -15.27 -2.14 -0.75
CA GLU A 88 -15.31 -2.96 -1.96
C GLU A 88 -15.72 -4.38 -1.59
N ALA A 89 -16.64 -4.94 -2.35
CA ALA A 89 -17.03 -6.34 -2.28
C ALA A 89 -16.73 -6.97 -3.64
N ARG A 90 -16.03 -8.10 -3.62
CA ARG A 90 -15.72 -8.90 -4.80
C ARG A 90 -16.17 -10.32 -4.59
N ARG A 91 -16.83 -10.86 -5.57
CA ARG A 91 -17.26 -12.26 -5.62
C ARG A 91 -16.59 -12.95 -6.80
N SER A 92 -15.94 -14.06 -6.55
CA SER A 92 -15.40 -14.94 -7.58
C SER A 92 -15.91 -16.37 -7.41
N ASP A 93 -15.55 -17.25 -8.31
CA ASP A 93 -15.90 -18.67 -8.19
C ASP A 93 -15.18 -19.32 -7.02
N SER A 94 -13.96 -18.88 -6.69
CA SER A 94 -13.11 -19.42 -5.62
C SER A 94 -13.24 -18.71 -4.29
N SER A 95 -13.66 -17.42 -4.24
CA SER A 95 -13.69 -16.66 -2.99
C SER A 95 -14.64 -15.47 -3.05
N ASP A 96 -15.11 -15.05 -1.87
CA ASP A 96 -15.78 -13.78 -1.65
C ASP A 96 -14.86 -12.86 -0.83
N THR A 97 -14.63 -11.63 -1.29
CA THR A 97 -13.69 -10.69 -0.64
C THR A 97 -14.39 -9.41 -0.27
N ILE A 98 -14.16 -8.93 0.95
CA ILE A 98 -14.57 -7.61 1.42
C ILE A 98 -13.33 -6.81 1.79
N LEU A 99 -13.14 -5.68 1.14
CA LEU A 99 -12.06 -4.74 1.43
C LEU A 99 -12.65 -3.42 1.94
N ASN A 100 -12.24 -3.00 3.12
CA ASN A 100 -12.56 -1.69 3.66
C ASN A 100 -11.28 -0.87 3.85
N THR A 101 -11.31 0.39 3.43
CA THR A 101 -10.23 1.35 3.64
C THR A 101 -10.81 2.62 4.23
N ILE A 102 -10.25 3.07 5.36
CA ILE A 102 -10.57 4.36 5.99
C ILE A 102 -9.27 5.14 6.07
N GLY A 103 -9.31 6.40 5.67
CA GLY A 103 -8.17 7.32 5.73
C GLY A 103 -8.57 8.65 6.32
N PHE A 104 -7.68 9.23 7.10
CA PHE A 104 -7.84 10.55 7.69
C PHE A 104 -6.50 11.29 7.68
N ALA A 105 -6.54 12.58 7.35
CA ALA A 105 -5.40 13.47 7.42
C ALA A 105 -5.82 14.76 8.10
N ARG A 106 -5.01 15.27 9.03
CA ARG A 106 -5.24 16.53 9.72
C ARG A 106 -3.96 17.34 9.83
N LYS A 107 -4.03 18.58 9.43
CA LYS A 107 -3.01 19.59 9.68
C LYS A 107 -3.09 19.99 11.15
N LEU A 108 -2.04 19.76 11.91
CA LEU A 108 -1.94 20.11 13.33
C LEU A 108 -1.41 21.53 13.51
N THR A 109 -0.40 21.86 12.71
CA THR A 109 0.21 23.19 12.59
C THR A 109 0.55 23.44 11.14
N ASP A 110 1.11 24.60 10.79
CA ASP A 110 1.58 24.87 9.42
C ASP A 110 2.67 23.90 8.99
N ASP A 111 3.45 23.41 9.93
CA ASP A 111 4.56 22.49 9.73
C ASP A 111 4.19 21.01 9.87
N ALA A 112 3.12 20.69 10.59
CA ALA A 112 2.84 19.31 11.01
C ALA A 112 1.49 18.80 10.52
N THR A 113 1.49 17.60 9.94
CA THR A 113 0.30 16.89 9.49
C THR A 113 0.31 15.46 10.03
N ILE A 114 -0.78 15.05 10.66
CA ILE A 114 -1.01 13.65 11.05
C ILE A 114 -1.84 12.95 9.99
N LEU A 115 -1.49 11.69 9.70
CA LEU A 115 -2.17 10.83 8.74
C LEU A 115 -2.50 9.50 9.41
N THR A 116 -3.71 9.02 9.21
CA THR A 116 -4.10 7.67 9.63
C THR A 116 -4.72 6.94 8.47
N LYS A 117 -4.45 5.64 8.37
CA LYS A 117 -5.09 4.76 7.41
C LYS A 117 -5.32 3.41 8.05
N ASN A 118 -6.52 2.87 7.90
CA ASN A 118 -6.82 1.48 8.21
C ASN A 118 -7.31 0.78 6.95
N THR A 119 -6.84 -0.44 6.74
CA THR A 119 -7.27 -1.31 5.65
C THR A 119 -7.57 -2.68 6.23
N VAL A 120 -8.80 -3.13 6.09
CA VAL A 120 -9.26 -4.46 6.48
C VAL A 120 -9.63 -5.21 5.21
N ASN A 121 -9.06 -6.38 5.02
CA ASN A 121 -9.37 -7.30 3.94
C ASN A 121 -9.80 -8.63 4.54
N PHE A 122 -11.00 -9.06 4.23
CA PHE A 122 -11.55 -10.36 4.58
C PHE A 122 -11.80 -11.14 3.29
N VAL A 123 -11.32 -12.36 3.24
CA VAL A 123 -11.49 -13.30 2.14
C VAL A 123 -12.11 -14.57 2.70
N ASP A 124 -13.30 -14.88 2.22
CA ASP A 124 -14.02 -16.14 2.46
C ASP A 124 -13.73 -17.06 1.27
N ASN A 125 -12.95 -18.10 1.50
CA ASN A 125 -12.57 -19.06 0.48
C ASN A 125 -13.63 -20.15 0.39
N LYS A 126 -14.11 -20.43 -0.83
CA LYS A 126 -15.17 -21.44 -1.09
C LYS A 126 -14.63 -22.85 -1.21
N GLU A 127 -13.34 -22.99 -1.38
CA GLU A 127 -12.65 -24.28 -1.43
C GLU A 127 -12.38 -24.76 0.00
N ALA A 128 -12.82 -25.98 0.34
CA ALA A 128 -12.74 -26.51 1.69
C ALA A 128 -11.30 -26.65 2.23
N GLU A 129 -10.31 -26.61 1.36
CA GLU A 129 -8.88 -26.71 1.72
C GLU A 129 -8.23 -25.36 2.03
N GLN A 130 -8.86 -24.25 1.62
CA GLN A 130 -8.36 -22.89 1.83
C GLN A 130 -9.26 -22.19 2.84
N GLY A 131 -8.83 -22.01 4.05
CA GLY A 131 -9.62 -21.33 5.07
C GLY A 131 -9.79 -19.82 4.85
N ASP A 132 -10.60 -19.22 5.69
CA ASP A 132 -10.86 -17.78 5.67
C ASP A 132 -9.61 -17.00 6.02
N HIS A 133 -9.47 -15.87 5.37
CA HIS A 133 -8.30 -15.03 5.52
C HIS A 133 -8.67 -13.60 5.94
N LEU A 134 -8.19 -13.17 7.10
CA LEU A 134 -8.34 -11.81 7.61
C LEU A 134 -6.99 -11.09 7.63
N ARG A 135 -6.92 -9.95 6.95
CA ARG A 135 -5.80 -9.01 7.04
C ARG A 135 -6.27 -7.67 7.56
N ASN A 136 -5.60 -7.15 8.57
CA ASN A 136 -5.79 -5.79 9.04
C ASN A 136 -4.47 -5.05 9.05
N ARG A 137 -4.46 -3.85 8.49
CA ARG A 137 -3.30 -2.97 8.45
C ARG A 137 -3.69 -1.59 8.90
N PHE A 138 -3.23 -1.23 10.09
CA PHE A 138 -3.39 0.12 10.63
C PHE A 138 -2.09 0.89 10.50
N GLN A 139 -2.17 2.13 10.05
CA GLN A 139 -1.03 3.01 9.83
C GLN A 139 -1.30 4.37 10.47
N LEU A 140 -0.34 4.86 11.23
CA LEU A 140 -0.31 6.21 11.78
C LEU A 140 0.97 6.87 11.30
N GLY A 141 0.87 8.03 10.68
CA GLY A 141 2.00 8.81 10.18
C GLY A 141 1.97 10.23 10.71
N LEU A 142 3.16 10.80 10.90
CA LEU A 142 3.38 12.20 11.15
C LEU A 142 4.35 12.73 10.10
N ALA A 143 3.90 13.70 9.32
CA ALA A 143 4.73 14.46 8.40
C ALA A 143 4.97 15.83 9.02
N TRP A 144 6.23 16.20 9.18
CA TRP A 144 6.65 17.51 9.65
C TRP A 144 7.64 18.12 8.67
N ARG A 145 7.44 19.38 8.34
CA ARG A 145 8.29 20.13 7.43
C ARG A 145 8.44 21.56 7.97
N ASP A 146 9.67 21.99 8.11
CA ASP A 146 9.98 23.40 8.42
C ASP A 146 9.50 24.31 7.28
N TYR A 147 8.31 24.90 7.46
CA TYR A 147 7.66 25.71 6.44
C TYR A 147 8.43 27.00 6.17
N ASP A 148 9.00 27.63 7.20
CA ASP A 148 9.64 28.93 7.11
C ASP A 148 11.02 28.86 6.46
N GLN A 149 11.85 27.89 6.85
CA GLN A 149 13.22 27.78 6.38
C GLN A 149 13.41 26.66 5.35
N ASN A 150 12.47 25.72 5.27
CA ASN A 150 12.50 24.55 4.38
C ASN A 150 13.83 23.76 4.48
N LYS A 151 14.36 23.67 5.71
CA LYS A 151 15.65 23.02 5.97
C LYS A 151 15.53 21.60 6.44
N LEU A 152 14.43 21.26 7.10
CA LEU A 152 14.26 19.94 7.71
C LEU A 152 12.87 19.39 7.40
N ASP A 153 12.83 18.19 6.84
CA ASP A 153 11.63 17.39 6.64
C ASP A 153 11.75 16.11 7.45
N VAL A 154 10.70 15.75 8.17
CA VAL A 154 10.64 14.53 8.96
C VAL A 154 9.34 13.80 8.62
N LEU A 155 9.45 12.53 8.26
CA LEU A 155 8.32 11.63 8.09
C LEU A 155 8.49 10.46 9.06
N SER A 156 7.55 10.30 9.97
CA SER A 156 7.51 9.15 10.86
C SER A 156 6.25 8.33 10.63
N LYS A 157 6.35 7.01 10.80
CA LYS A 157 5.25 6.08 10.62
C LYS A 157 5.31 4.98 11.65
N ILE A 158 4.14 4.64 12.21
CA ILE A 158 3.91 3.43 12.98
C ILE A 158 2.85 2.62 12.23
N GLU A 159 3.06 1.33 12.10
CA GLU A 159 2.18 0.42 11.41
C GLU A 159 1.97 -0.84 12.26
N TYR A 160 0.72 -1.24 12.41
CA TYR A 160 0.32 -2.54 12.92
C TYR A 160 -0.24 -3.37 11.80
N TYR A 161 0.25 -4.57 11.65
CA TYR A 161 -0.19 -5.55 10.67
C TYR A 161 -0.64 -6.81 11.40
N TYR A 162 -1.82 -7.27 11.07
CA TYR A 162 -2.40 -8.52 11.56
C TYR A 162 -2.87 -9.35 10.36
N GLU A 163 -2.55 -10.62 10.37
CA GLU A 163 -2.97 -11.58 9.37
C GLU A 163 -3.31 -12.89 10.07
N ASN A 164 -4.45 -13.43 9.78
CA ASN A 164 -4.92 -14.73 10.24
C ASN A 164 -5.45 -15.52 9.04
N ASN A 165 -5.04 -16.76 8.94
CA ASN A 165 -5.55 -17.71 7.98
C ASN A 165 -6.00 -18.94 8.78
N ALA A 166 -7.32 -19.15 8.88
CA ALA A 166 -7.90 -20.28 9.57
C ALA A 166 -8.24 -21.34 8.52
N THR A 167 -7.57 -22.48 8.55
CA THR A 167 -7.88 -23.63 7.69
C THR A 167 -8.22 -24.84 8.56
N ASP A 168 -9.19 -25.64 8.11
CA ASP A 168 -9.53 -26.90 8.79
C ASP A 168 -8.51 -28.02 8.51
N LEU A 169 -7.69 -27.88 7.47
CA LEU A 169 -6.80 -28.92 6.93
C LEU A 169 -5.31 -28.57 6.96
N GLU A 170 -4.99 -27.28 6.99
CA GLU A 170 -3.61 -26.79 7.11
C GLU A 170 -3.40 -26.11 8.48
N ALA A 171 -2.16 -25.93 8.84
CA ALA A 171 -1.79 -25.23 10.04
C ALA A 171 -2.44 -23.86 10.17
N GLU A 172 -3.10 -23.59 11.28
CA GLU A 172 -3.57 -22.24 11.61
C GLU A 172 -2.36 -21.31 11.63
N PHE A 173 -2.43 -20.28 10.78
CA PHE A 173 -1.36 -19.31 10.62
C PHE A 173 -1.83 -17.95 11.13
N LYS A 174 -1.14 -17.44 12.13
CA LYS A 174 -1.36 -16.10 12.66
C LYS A 174 -0.07 -15.29 12.62
N ARG A 175 -0.12 -14.11 12.04
CA ARG A 175 1.02 -13.20 11.96
C ARG A 175 0.65 -11.82 12.47
N GLU A 176 1.45 -11.33 13.40
CA GLU A 176 1.40 -9.96 13.87
C GLU A 176 2.73 -9.25 13.58
N ALA A 177 2.67 -7.99 13.20
CA ALA A 177 3.88 -7.19 13.05
C ALA A 177 3.65 -5.74 13.44
N TYR A 178 4.62 -5.18 14.13
CA TYR A 178 4.73 -3.76 14.44
C TYR A 178 5.92 -3.19 13.68
N VAL A 179 5.67 -2.17 12.87
CA VAL A 179 6.71 -1.50 12.09
C VAL A 179 6.73 -0.04 12.49
N THR A 180 7.89 0.44 12.88
CA THR A 180 8.13 1.87 13.07
C THR A 180 9.20 2.34 12.11
N SER A 181 9.04 3.53 11.56
CA SER A 181 10.07 4.14 10.71
C SER A 181 10.08 5.64 10.88
N ILE A 182 11.27 6.21 10.79
CA ILE A 182 11.51 7.64 10.69
C ILE A 182 12.44 7.90 9.53
N HIS A 183 12.10 8.88 8.72
CA HIS A 183 12.89 9.35 7.61
C HIS A 183 13.04 10.86 7.74
N THR A 184 14.26 11.36 7.61
CA THR A 184 14.59 12.77 7.75
C THR A 184 15.39 13.22 6.54
N ASN A 185 15.08 14.42 6.03
CA ASN A 185 15.90 15.13 5.05
C ASN A 185 16.29 16.46 5.65
N TYR A 186 17.58 16.75 5.66
CA TYR A 186 18.13 18.01 6.13
C TYR A 186 18.87 18.72 4.99
N HIS A 187 18.49 19.95 4.70
CA HIS A 187 19.01 20.80 3.64
C HIS A 187 19.82 21.96 4.25
N PRO A 188 21.08 21.73 4.71
CA PRO A 188 21.89 22.81 5.29
C PRO A 188 22.18 23.92 4.27
N GLN A 189 22.25 23.57 3.00
CA GLN A 189 22.47 24.46 1.86
C GLN A 189 21.63 24.00 0.68
N ARG A 190 21.36 24.90 -0.28
CA ARG A 190 20.57 24.56 -1.49
C ARG A 190 21.12 23.37 -2.29
N ARG A 191 22.43 23.16 -2.24
CA ARG A 191 23.14 22.12 -3.01
C ARG A 191 23.40 20.85 -2.23
N LEU A 192 23.09 20.81 -0.94
CA LEU A 192 23.41 19.68 -0.07
C LEU A 192 22.16 19.17 0.61
N THR A 193 21.85 17.90 0.38
CA THR A 193 20.79 17.16 1.09
C THR A 193 21.40 16.01 1.87
N LEU A 194 21.13 15.97 3.16
CA LEU A 194 21.47 14.86 4.05
C LEU A 194 20.19 14.11 4.40
N SER A 195 20.11 12.86 4.02
CA SER A 195 18.96 12.01 4.35
C SER A 195 19.35 10.92 5.34
N GLY A 196 18.50 10.69 6.33
CA GLY A 196 18.64 9.60 7.29
C GLY A 196 17.35 8.79 7.39
N GLN A 197 17.48 7.48 7.54
CA GLN A 197 16.34 6.60 7.74
C GLN A 197 16.66 5.58 8.81
N TYR A 198 15.72 5.42 9.73
CA TYR A 198 15.69 4.29 10.66
C TYR A 198 14.35 3.59 10.55
N ALA A 199 14.35 2.26 10.56
CA ALA A 199 13.14 1.46 10.63
C ALA A 199 13.37 0.22 11.49
N ALA A 200 12.35 -0.17 12.25
CA ALA A 200 12.34 -1.39 13.02
C ALA A 200 11.04 -2.15 12.76
N LYS A 201 11.13 -3.45 12.57
CA LYS A 201 10.01 -4.36 12.43
C LYS A 201 10.14 -5.47 13.47
N TRP A 202 9.19 -5.53 14.39
CA TRP A 202 9.00 -6.69 15.25
C TRP A 202 7.82 -7.51 14.73
N SER A 203 8.01 -8.79 14.52
CA SER A 203 7.00 -9.70 14.03
C SER A 203 6.91 -10.94 14.89
N VAL A 204 5.68 -11.41 15.10
CA VAL A 204 5.35 -12.67 15.73
C VAL A 204 4.62 -13.51 14.70
N LEU A 205 5.03 -14.74 14.57
CA LEU A 205 4.44 -15.75 13.70
C LEU A 205 4.08 -16.94 14.58
N ASP A 206 2.80 -17.25 14.63
CA ASP A 206 2.27 -18.45 15.27
C ASP A 206 1.79 -19.41 14.17
N GLU A 207 2.36 -20.60 14.11
CA GLU A 207 2.09 -21.63 13.14
C GLU A 207 2.13 -22.98 13.86
N ASP A 208 1.07 -23.78 13.80
CA ASP A 208 0.99 -25.10 14.42
C ASP A 208 1.37 -25.14 15.91
N ASN A 209 0.91 -24.20 16.72
CA ASN A 209 1.30 -24.03 18.13
C ASN A 209 2.79 -23.72 18.34
N ILE A 210 3.54 -23.39 17.29
CA ILE A 210 4.92 -22.93 17.37
C ILE A 210 4.93 -21.43 17.18
N SER A 211 5.28 -20.69 18.25
CA SER A 211 5.44 -19.25 18.19
C SER A 211 6.89 -18.87 17.90
N SER A 212 7.09 -18.03 16.91
CA SER A 212 8.39 -17.46 16.58
C SER A 212 8.31 -15.94 16.51
N ASN A 213 9.34 -15.28 17.00
CA ASN A 213 9.44 -13.81 16.90
C ASN A 213 10.73 -13.39 16.20
N ALA A 214 10.68 -12.27 15.50
CA ALA A 214 11.83 -11.69 14.85
C ALA A 214 11.82 -10.17 14.96
N LEU A 215 12.98 -9.61 15.26
CA LEU A 215 13.24 -8.17 15.20
C LEU A 215 14.20 -7.89 14.07
N THR A 216 13.79 -7.06 13.13
CA THR A 216 14.61 -6.60 12.02
C THR A 216 14.72 -5.09 12.08
N GLN A 217 15.92 -4.55 11.93
CA GLN A 217 16.19 -3.12 11.99
C GLN A 217 17.01 -2.67 10.79
N LEU A 218 16.70 -1.49 10.30
CA LEU A 218 17.37 -0.82 9.19
C LEU A 218 17.85 0.54 9.66
N LEU A 219 19.11 0.84 9.40
CA LEU A 219 19.66 2.19 9.49
C LEU A 219 20.31 2.52 8.16
N SER A 220 19.97 3.66 7.56
CA SER A 220 20.62 4.12 6.33
C SER A 220 20.77 5.64 6.33
N GLY A 221 21.77 6.10 5.59
CA GLY A 221 22.03 7.51 5.33
C GLY A 221 22.42 7.73 3.88
N ARG A 222 22.06 8.87 3.35
CA ARG A 222 22.41 9.32 2.01
C ARG A 222 22.80 10.79 2.04
N VAL A 223 23.84 11.12 1.31
CA VAL A 223 24.30 12.48 1.03
C VAL A 223 24.13 12.74 -0.45
N ILE A 224 23.42 13.80 -0.80
CA ILE A 224 23.24 14.24 -2.19
C ILE A 224 23.86 15.63 -2.31
N TYR A 225 24.69 15.83 -3.33
CA TYR A 225 25.34 17.11 -3.60
C TYR A 225 25.17 17.51 -5.07
N ASP A 226 24.53 18.65 -5.29
CA ASP A 226 24.37 19.24 -6.62
C ASP A 226 25.67 20.00 -7.00
N ILE A 227 26.48 19.41 -7.86
CA ILE A 227 27.76 19.98 -8.32
C ILE A 227 27.47 21.27 -9.11
N ASN A 228 26.51 21.19 -10.02
CA ASN A 228 25.98 22.33 -10.78
C ASN A 228 24.55 22.02 -11.27
N GLU A 229 24.00 22.86 -12.15
CA GLU A 229 22.63 22.71 -12.67
C GLU A 229 22.39 21.43 -13.50
N ARG A 230 23.44 20.74 -13.91
CA ARG A 230 23.36 19.55 -14.76
C ARG A 230 23.90 18.28 -14.11
N TRP A 231 24.70 18.40 -13.09
CA TRP A 231 25.37 17.28 -12.45
C TRP A 231 25.05 17.23 -10.97
N ASP A 232 24.63 16.08 -10.52
CA ASP A 232 24.53 15.73 -9.10
C ASP A 232 25.34 14.45 -8.79
N MET A 233 25.69 14.30 -7.54
CA MET A 233 26.30 13.10 -7.01
C MET A 233 25.63 12.69 -5.71
N SER A 234 25.50 11.40 -5.48
CA SER A 234 25.04 10.90 -4.20
C SER A 234 25.87 9.70 -3.71
N VAL A 235 26.00 9.63 -2.39
CA VAL A 235 26.57 8.47 -1.69
C VAL A 235 25.59 8.01 -0.65
N GLN A 236 25.35 6.71 -0.56
CA GLN A 236 24.49 6.09 0.43
C GLN A 236 25.19 4.95 1.13
N ALA A 237 24.90 4.79 2.40
CA ALA A 237 25.31 3.65 3.20
C ALA A 237 24.16 3.19 4.11
N GLY A 238 24.10 1.90 4.37
CA GLY A 238 23.06 1.36 5.25
C GLY A 238 23.43 0.01 5.81
N THR A 239 22.75 -0.36 6.87
CA THR A 239 22.85 -1.68 7.49
C THR A 239 21.46 -2.18 7.85
N LEU A 240 21.22 -3.45 7.57
CA LEU A 240 20.06 -4.20 7.98
C LEU A 240 20.54 -5.33 8.89
N TRP A 241 19.98 -5.42 10.08
CA TRP A 241 20.26 -6.53 10.98
C TRP A 241 18.98 -7.18 11.51
N ALA A 242 19.02 -8.48 11.68
CA ALA A 242 17.93 -9.27 12.20
C ALA A 242 18.45 -10.21 13.29
N ASN A 243 17.65 -10.38 14.35
CA ASN A 243 18.02 -11.29 15.46
C ASN A 243 17.85 -12.76 15.10
N ARG A 244 17.13 -13.09 14.01
CA ARG A 244 16.94 -14.46 13.49
C ARG A 244 17.08 -14.48 11.98
N GLY A 245 17.75 -15.51 11.46
CA GLY A 245 17.83 -15.88 10.04
C GLY A 245 18.86 -15.10 9.23
N ALA A 246 18.57 -13.87 8.82
CA ALA A 246 19.35 -13.20 7.76
C ALA A 246 20.70 -12.57 8.21
N GLY A 247 20.98 -12.52 9.52
CA GLY A 247 22.19 -11.86 10.03
C GLY A 247 22.25 -10.36 9.72
N THR A 248 23.45 -9.82 9.59
CA THR A 248 23.68 -8.42 9.25
C THR A 248 24.02 -8.28 7.77
N ARG A 249 23.38 -7.35 7.08
CA ARG A 249 23.63 -6.99 5.68
C ARG A 249 24.01 -5.53 5.60
N TYR A 250 24.94 -5.20 4.70
CA TYR A 250 25.41 -3.85 4.46
C TYR A 250 25.07 -3.44 3.03
N LEU A 251 24.76 -2.16 2.85
CA LEU A 251 24.56 -1.51 1.57
C LEU A 251 25.53 -0.32 1.48
N ILE A 252 26.23 -0.21 0.39
CA ILE A 252 27.02 0.98 0.01
C ILE A 252 26.72 1.23 -1.46
N GLY A 253 26.43 2.47 -1.81
CA GLY A 253 26.14 2.87 -3.18
C GLY A 253 26.62 4.28 -3.45
N ALA A 254 27.00 4.55 -4.70
CA ALA A 254 27.30 5.87 -5.22
C ALA A 254 26.61 6.04 -6.57
N GLU A 255 26.08 7.21 -6.82
CA GLU A 255 25.39 7.57 -8.06
C GLU A 255 25.92 8.90 -8.57
N LEU A 256 26.01 9.05 -9.87
CA LEU A 256 26.31 10.29 -10.56
C LEU A 256 25.18 10.53 -11.58
N GLY A 257 24.47 11.63 -11.41
CA GLY A 257 23.37 12.05 -12.29
C GLY A 257 23.79 13.15 -13.27
N TYR A 258 23.22 13.12 -14.46
CA TYR A 258 23.31 14.19 -15.45
C TYR A 258 21.90 14.50 -15.97
N LEU A 259 21.49 15.79 -15.90
CA LEU A 259 20.19 16.31 -16.33
C LEU A 259 20.28 16.93 -17.74
#